data_1a8f14389f8615ef16eb22632b2de372
#
_entry.id   1a8f14389f8615ef16eb22632b2de372
#
_cell.length_a   1.000
_cell.length_b   1.000
_cell.length_c   1.000
_cell.angle_alpha   90.00
_cell.angle_beta   90.00
_cell.angle_gamma   90.00
#
_symmetry.space_group_name_H-M   'P 1'
#
loop_
_entity.id
_entity.type
_entity.pdbx_description
1 polymer ?
#
loop_
_entity_poly.entity_id
_entity_poly.type
_entity_poly.pdbx_seq_one_letter_code
_entity_poly.pdbx_strand_id
1 'polypeptide(L)'
;AKEILVESNWADFVFKQNYKLPTLREVEEFIKEKGTLPNVPSEEEIKANGISLGKTNALLLQKIEELTLYVIQQQKEIEELKLKKLDKNR
;
A
#
# COMPACT_ATOMS: atom_id res chain seq x y z
N ALA A 1 33.63 -2.18 6.28
CA ALA A 1 32.42 -1.47 6.64
C ALA A 1 31.51 -2.40 7.43
N LYS A 2 31.03 -1.94 8.54
CA LYS A 2 30.14 -2.72 9.37
C LYS A 2 28.77 -2.78 8.71
N GLU A 3 28.21 -3.99 8.64
CA GLU A 3 26.83 -4.14 8.27
C GLU A 3 25.96 -3.40 9.27
N ILE A 4 25.11 -2.53 8.76
CA ILE A 4 24.13 -1.89 9.60
C ILE A 4 23.01 -2.90 9.78
N LEU A 5 22.98 -3.49 10.97
CA LEU A 5 21.87 -4.33 11.34
C LEU A 5 20.65 -3.45 11.52
N VAL A 6 19.78 -3.45 10.53
CA VAL A 6 18.51 -2.77 10.64
C VAL A 6 17.65 -3.61 11.57
N GLU A 7 17.28 -3.02 12.71
CA GLU A 7 16.32 -3.68 13.60
C GLU A 7 15.06 -4.03 12.82
N SER A 8 14.44 -5.16 13.20
CA SER A 8 13.34 -5.75 12.46
C SER A 8 12.05 -4.94 12.56
N ASN A 9 11.96 -3.88 11.76
CA ASN A 9 10.70 -3.22 11.47
C ASN A 9 10.20 -3.63 10.09
N TRP A 10 10.54 -4.85 9.70
CA TRP A 10 10.18 -5.36 8.39
C TRP A 10 8.67 -5.52 8.27
N ALA A 11 8.09 -4.98 7.22
CA ALA A 11 6.65 -5.09 7.01
C ALA A 11 6.35 -6.43 6.32
N ASP A 12 5.75 -7.36 7.05
CA ASP A 12 5.30 -8.62 6.47
C ASP A 12 3.87 -8.96 6.90
N PHE A 13 3.16 -7.98 7.42
CA PHE A 13 1.83 -8.18 7.98
C PHE A 13 0.70 -7.92 6.97
N VAL A 14 0.99 -7.32 5.83
CA VAL A 14 -0.04 -6.92 4.86
C VAL A 14 -0.75 -8.13 4.25
N PHE A 15 -0.04 -9.22 4.04
CA PHE A 15 -0.62 -10.42 3.43
C PHE A 15 -1.32 -11.35 4.42
N LYS A 16 -1.36 -10.98 5.69
CA LYS A 16 -2.04 -11.79 6.69
C LYS A 16 -3.55 -11.60 6.59
N GLN A 17 -4.29 -12.65 6.92
CA GLN A 17 -5.74 -12.67 6.75
C GLN A 17 -6.46 -11.59 7.54
N ASN A 18 -5.91 -11.20 8.68
CA ASN A 18 -6.53 -10.20 9.55
C ASN A 18 -6.15 -8.76 9.18
N TYR A 19 -5.34 -8.58 8.15
CA TYR A 19 -4.97 -7.23 7.73
C TYR A 19 -6.15 -6.53 7.06
N LYS A 20 -6.47 -5.34 7.54
CA LYS A 20 -7.56 -4.56 6.97
C LYS A 20 -7.03 -3.61 5.91
N LEU A 21 -7.10 -4.06 4.67
CA LEU A 21 -6.71 -3.24 3.53
C LEU A 21 -7.83 -2.23 3.25
N PRO A 22 -7.57 -0.93 3.28
CA PRO A 22 -8.61 0.04 2.94
C PRO A 22 -9.03 -0.09 1.49
N THR A 23 -10.25 0.33 1.18
CA THR A 23 -10.70 0.38 -0.21
C THR A 23 -9.97 1.49 -0.94
N LEU A 24 -9.85 1.36 -2.26
CA LEU A 24 -9.22 2.43 -3.04
C LEU A 24 -9.99 3.74 -2.96
N ARG A 25 -11.30 3.67 -2.80
CA ARG A 25 -12.12 4.87 -2.57
C ARG A 25 -11.72 5.57 -1.28
N GLU A 26 -11.53 4.80 -0.21
CA GLU A 26 -11.07 5.35 1.07
C GLU A 26 -9.68 5.98 0.95
N VAL A 27 -8.79 5.32 0.21
CA VAL A 27 -7.45 5.87 -0.04
C VAL A 27 -7.53 7.17 -0.83
N GLU A 28 -8.38 7.20 -1.86
CA GLU A 28 -8.57 8.39 -2.67
C GLU A 28 -9.07 9.56 -1.83
N GLU A 29 -10.05 9.32 -0.99
CA GLU A 29 -10.60 10.36 -0.11
C GLU A 29 -9.57 10.85 0.89
N PHE A 30 -8.77 9.93 1.43
CA PHE A 30 -7.70 10.28 2.36
C PHE A 30 -6.68 11.19 1.70
N ILE A 31 -6.26 10.87 0.47
CA ILE A 31 -5.31 11.70 -0.28
C ILE A 31 -5.88 13.09 -0.54
N LYS A 32 -7.16 13.17 -0.90
CA LYS A 32 -7.80 14.46 -1.13
C LYS A 32 -7.85 15.32 0.12
N GLU A 33 -8.07 14.70 1.26
CA GLU A 33 -8.21 15.41 2.53
C GLU A 33 -6.85 15.75 3.14
N LYS A 34 -5.92 14.80 3.15
CA LYS A 34 -4.65 14.93 3.88
C LYS A 34 -3.45 15.22 3.00
N GLY A 35 -3.53 14.96 1.69
CA GLY A 35 -2.43 15.19 0.78
C GLY A 35 -1.32 14.16 0.85
N THR A 36 -1.50 13.08 1.61
CA THR A 36 -0.52 12.00 1.74
C THR A 36 -1.23 10.67 1.67
N LEU A 37 -0.45 9.60 1.46
CA LEU A 37 -0.97 8.25 1.62
C LEU A 37 -1.27 7.97 3.10
N PRO A 38 -2.23 7.08 3.40
CA PRO A 38 -2.48 6.71 4.79
C PRO A 38 -1.22 6.19 5.48
N ASN A 39 -0.98 6.65 6.69
CA ASN A 39 0.16 6.27 7.53
C ASN A 39 1.52 6.70 7.00
N VAL A 40 1.56 7.53 5.97
CA VAL A 40 2.80 8.10 5.45
C VAL A 40 2.92 9.53 5.96
N PRO A 41 4.03 9.88 6.61
CA PRO A 41 4.18 11.25 7.12
C PRO A 41 4.30 12.26 5.99
N SER A 42 3.84 13.48 6.26
CA SER A 42 3.96 14.58 5.30
C SER A 42 5.41 15.08 5.25
N GLU A 43 5.71 15.85 4.20
CA GLU A 43 7.02 16.48 4.08
C GLU A 43 7.31 17.36 5.30
N GLU A 44 6.30 18.09 5.77
CA GLU A 44 6.45 18.96 6.94
C GLU A 44 6.80 18.17 8.20
N GLU A 45 6.14 17.05 8.40
CA GLU A 45 6.43 16.17 9.54
C GLU A 45 7.86 15.64 9.49
N ILE A 46 8.31 15.25 8.30
CA ILE A 46 9.67 14.74 8.12
C ILE A 46 10.70 15.83 8.38
N LYS A 47 10.45 17.04 7.91
CA LYS A 47 11.34 18.19 8.17
C LYS A 47 11.43 18.51 9.65
N ALA A 48 10.31 18.40 10.37
CA ALA A 48 10.27 18.71 11.79
C ALA A 48 10.90 17.63 12.65
N ASN A 49 10.63 16.37 12.36
CA ASN A 49 10.95 15.24 13.24
C ASN A 49 11.98 14.27 12.68
N GLY A 50 12.28 14.38 11.38
CA GLY A 50 13.11 13.42 10.69
C GLY A 50 12.40 12.08 10.54
N ILE A 51 13.06 11.14 9.88
CA ILE A 51 12.56 9.77 9.75
C ILE A 51 13.76 8.83 9.67
N SER A 52 13.68 7.69 10.34
CA SER A 52 14.75 6.73 10.28
C SER A 52 14.70 5.94 8.99
N LEU A 53 15.85 5.53 8.49
CA LEU A 53 15.95 4.74 7.26
C LEU A 53 15.22 3.41 7.39
N GLY A 54 15.34 2.75 8.55
CA GLY A 54 14.64 1.49 8.78
C GLY A 54 13.14 1.62 8.74
N LYS A 55 12.60 2.66 9.37
CA LYS A 55 11.14 2.92 9.34
C LYS A 55 10.68 3.26 7.94
N THR A 56 11.47 4.05 7.21
CA THR A 56 11.15 4.41 5.83
C THR A 56 11.06 3.16 4.95
N ASN A 57 12.06 2.29 5.05
CA ASN A 57 12.09 1.08 4.23
C ASN A 57 10.91 0.16 4.55
N ALA A 58 10.59 0.00 5.84
CA ALA A 58 9.44 -0.81 6.24
C ALA A 58 8.13 -0.24 5.70
N LEU A 59 7.99 1.08 5.77
CA LEU A 59 6.80 1.77 5.27
C LEU A 59 6.66 1.63 3.75
N LEU A 60 7.76 1.80 3.02
CA LEU A 60 7.76 1.64 1.57
C LEU A 60 7.40 0.20 1.17
N LEU A 61 7.93 -0.79 1.88
CA LEU A 61 7.59 -2.18 1.62
C LEU A 61 6.10 -2.43 1.87
N GLN A 62 5.57 -1.89 2.97
CA GLN A 62 4.15 -2.00 3.26
C GLN A 62 3.30 -1.45 2.12
N LYS A 63 3.67 -0.29 1.58
CA LYS A 63 2.93 0.32 0.48
C LYS A 63 3.05 -0.49 -0.82
N ILE A 64 4.21 -1.07 -1.08
CA ILE A 64 4.39 -1.96 -2.22
C ILE A 64 3.49 -3.20 -2.10
N GLU A 65 3.42 -3.78 -0.91
CA GLU A 65 2.57 -4.94 -0.66
C GLU A 65 1.08 -4.60 -0.81
N GLU A 66 0.67 -3.45 -0.29
CA GLU A 66 -0.70 -2.98 -0.46
C GLU A 66 -1.04 -2.76 -1.94
N LEU A 67 -0.14 -2.09 -2.67
CA LEU A 67 -0.31 -1.89 -4.11
C LEU A 67 -0.43 -3.22 -4.86
N THR A 68 0.36 -4.20 -4.47
CA THR A 68 0.32 -5.52 -5.08
C THR A 68 -1.07 -6.14 -4.91
N LEU A 69 -1.64 -6.03 -3.71
CA LEU A 69 -2.99 -6.56 -3.45
C LEU A 69 -4.05 -5.83 -4.28
N TYR A 70 -3.95 -4.52 -4.41
CA TYR A 70 -4.88 -3.75 -5.24
C TYR A 70 -4.80 -4.17 -6.71
N VAL A 71 -3.58 -4.36 -7.21
CA VAL A 71 -3.38 -4.79 -8.60
C VAL A 71 -3.98 -6.18 -8.81
N ILE A 72 -3.81 -7.09 -7.85
CA ILE A 72 -4.39 -8.42 -7.94
C ILE A 72 -5.92 -8.35 -7.96
N GLN A 73 -6.51 -7.52 -7.10
CA GLN A 73 -7.96 -7.31 -7.10
C GLN A 73 -8.45 -6.79 -8.44
N GLN A 74 -7.75 -5.81 -8.99
CA GLN A 74 -8.10 -5.22 -10.29
C GLN A 74 -7.97 -6.25 -11.40
N GLN A 75 -6.96 -7.12 -11.35
CA GLN A 75 -6.80 -8.17 -12.32
C GLN A 75 -8.00 -9.12 -12.31
N LYS A 76 -8.46 -9.50 -11.12
CA LYS A 76 -9.63 -10.37 -10.99
C LYS A 76 -10.89 -9.70 -11.53
N GLU A 77 -11.07 -8.43 -11.24
CA GLU A 77 -12.21 -7.66 -11.73
C GLU A 77 -12.19 -7.52 -13.24
N ILE A 78 -11.01 -7.31 -13.82
CA ILE A 78 -10.86 -7.25 -15.27
C ILE A 78 -11.24 -8.58 -15.90
N GLU A 79 -10.79 -9.69 -15.32
CA GLU A 79 -11.12 -11.02 -15.82
C GLU A 79 -12.63 -11.28 -15.75
N GLU A 80 -13.28 -10.88 -14.66
CA GLU A 80 -14.74 -10.99 -14.52
C GLU A 80 -15.46 -10.17 -15.57
N LEU A 81 -15.02 -8.94 -15.82
CA LEU A 81 -15.62 -8.06 -16.83
C LEU A 81 -15.45 -8.65 -18.22
N LYS A 82 -14.30 -9.25 -18.51
CA LYS A 82 -14.10 -9.91 -19.80
C LYS A 82 -15.03 -11.10 -19.99
N LEU A 83 -15.24 -11.90 -18.94
CA LEU A 83 -16.17 -13.02 -19.00
C LEU A 83 -17.59 -12.57 -19.21
N LYS A 84 -18.03 -11.50 -18.53
CA LYS A 84 -19.36 -10.95 -18.70
C LYS A 84 -19.57 -10.42 -20.11
N LYS A 85 -18.56 -9.80 -20.70
CA LYS A 85 -18.62 -9.29 -22.06
C LYS A 85 -18.76 -10.44 -23.06
N LEU A 86 -18.04 -11.54 -22.86
CA LEU A 86 -18.15 -12.73 -23.70
C LEU A 86 -19.55 -13.34 -23.62
N ASP A 87 -20.14 -13.41 -22.42
CA ASP A 87 -21.49 -13.93 -22.23
C ASP A 87 -22.53 -13.08 -22.96
N LYS A 88 -22.38 -11.76 -22.97
CA LYS A 88 -23.30 -10.86 -23.67
C LYS A 88 -23.23 -10.98 -25.18
N ASN A 89 -22.13 -11.47 -25.72
CA ASN A 89 -21.92 -11.60 -27.16
C ASN A 89 -22.29 -12.99 -27.70
N ARG A 90 -22.88 -13.83 -26.90
CA ARG A 90 -23.37 -15.14 -27.33
C ARG A 90 -24.78 -15.06 -27.93
#